data_c1484ef46ef88c44378ef60536069dcc
#
_entry.id   c1484ef46ef88c44378ef60536069dcc
#
_cell.length_a   1.000
_cell.length_b   1.000
_cell.length_c   1.000
_cell.angle_alpha   90.00
_cell.angle_beta   90.00
_cell.angle_gamma   90.00
#
_symmetry.space_group_name_H-M   'P 1'
#
loop_
_entity.id
_entity.type
_entity.pdbx_description
1 polymer ?
#
loop_
_entity_poly.entity_id
_entity_poly.type
_entity_poly.pdbx_seq_one_letter_code
_entity_poly.pdbx_strand_id
1 'polypeptide(L)'
;NRALVLKAFDTLFNKRDYEAAARFWSTNYIQHSAHIAPGRDGLFSLVRAAPAELRYENAVAVADGEYVLLHGRFTGDGRPRAWIAADIVRVANGVLAEHWDVLQDEATREESKSGLPMFGDRFPAASATAAQSQLTVEAAKGIVGPVYDALNQPQRKDVAALLAQACHPDYKSYSTNEEWLTRDQLADVFKQLGASIPDLSWTIKDIWTSGDRIVVRGEATGTPVGEVFDARPTGRSFKTMALDVFTVRGDKLASAYHVENWMGAMQQIR
;
A
#
# COMPACT_ATOMS: atom_id res chain seq x y z
N ASN A 1 -22.87 -11.48 30.73
CA ASN A 1 -22.28 -10.46 29.84
C ASN A 1 -21.52 -11.11 28.66
N ARG A 2 -20.69 -12.17 28.87
CA ARG A 2 -19.94 -12.84 27.80
C ARG A 2 -20.80 -13.24 26.59
N ALA A 3 -21.88 -13.99 26.82
CA ALA A 3 -22.78 -14.44 25.74
C ALA A 3 -23.45 -13.26 25.01
N LEU A 4 -23.79 -12.21 25.73
CA LEU A 4 -24.37 -10.98 25.17
C LEU A 4 -23.39 -10.32 24.18
N VAL A 5 -22.15 -10.10 24.60
CA VAL A 5 -21.14 -9.43 23.78
C VAL A 5 -20.80 -10.26 22.54
N LEU A 6 -20.60 -11.58 22.68
CA LEU A 6 -20.35 -12.47 21.53
C LEU A 6 -21.51 -12.45 20.53
N LYS A 7 -22.77 -12.47 21.02
CA LYS A 7 -23.95 -12.38 20.16
C LYS A 7 -24.05 -11.01 19.47
N ALA A 8 -23.73 -9.93 20.18
CA ALA A 8 -23.73 -8.59 19.63
C ALA A 8 -22.72 -8.46 18.47
N PHE A 9 -21.48 -8.90 18.69
CA PHE A 9 -20.43 -8.89 17.67
C PHE A 9 -20.80 -9.73 16.45
N ASP A 10 -21.28 -10.95 16.65
CA ASP A 10 -21.75 -11.80 15.55
C ASP A 10 -22.89 -11.15 14.75
N THR A 11 -23.84 -10.50 15.45
CA THR A 11 -24.97 -9.84 14.79
C THR A 11 -24.52 -8.65 13.95
N LEU A 12 -23.60 -7.83 14.46
CA LEU A 12 -23.14 -6.63 13.76
C LEU A 12 -22.13 -6.96 12.65
N PHE A 13 -21.06 -7.68 12.98
CA PHE A 13 -19.92 -7.85 12.06
C PHE A 13 -20.15 -8.99 11.05
N ASN A 14 -20.75 -10.12 11.47
CA ASN A 14 -20.91 -11.29 10.62
C ASN A 14 -22.25 -11.31 9.89
N LYS A 15 -23.36 -11.08 10.62
CA LYS A 15 -24.71 -11.08 10.03
C LYS A 15 -25.08 -9.76 9.39
N ARG A 16 -24.43 -8.67 9.81
CA ARG A 16 -24.72 -7.30 9.34
C ARG A 16 -26.19 -6.91 9.51
N ASP A 17 -26.85 -7.48 10.53
CA ASP A 17 -28.22 -7.14 10.91
C ASP A 17 -28.20 -5.92 11.83
N TYR A 18 -28.20 -4.75 11.23
CA TYR A 18 -28.05 -3.47 11.93
C TYR A 18 -29.24 -3.15 12.84
N GLU A 19 -30.45 -3.60 12.47
CA GLU A 19 -31.64 -3.40 13.29
C GLU A 19 -31.57 -4.24 14.58
N ALA A 20 -31.28 -5.52 14.44
CA ALA A 20 -31.11 -6.40 15.61
C ALA A 20 -29.88 -5.98 16.44
N ALA A 21 -28.76 -5.60 15.78
CA ALA A 21 -27.57 -5.14 16.44
C ALA A 21 -27.81 -3.90 17.30
N ALA A 22 -28.61 -2.94 16.82
CA ALA A 22 -28.91 -1.71 17.55
C ALA A 22 -29.49 -1.95 18.95
N ARG A 23 -30.09 -3.11 19.18
CA ARG A 23 -30.67 -3.50 20.50
C ARG A 23 -29.59 -3.92 21.50
N PHE A 24 -28.39 -4.27 21.04
CA PHE A 24 -27.29 -4.65 21.91
C PHE A 24 -26.41 -3.46 22.34
N TRP A 25 -26.41 -2.36 21.61
CA TRP A 25 -25.57 -1.18 21.88
C TRP A 25 -26.38 -0.07 22.55
N SER A 26 -25.82 0.53 23.60
CA SER A 26 -26.37 1.74 24.23
C SER A 26 -26.53 2.87 23.21
N THR A 27 -27.59 3.66 23.35
CA THR A 27 -27.72 4.91 22.58
C THR A 27 -26.63 5.94 22.93
N ASN A 28 -26.10 5.86 24.16
CA ASN A 28 -25.00 6.68 24.66
C ASN A 28 -23.67 5.89 24.69
N TYR A 29 -23.47 5.05 23.68
CA TYR A 29 -22.27 4.22 23.57
C TYR A 29 -20.99 5.06 23.48
N ILE A 30 -20.01 4.74 24.31
CA ILE A 30 -18.71 5.41 24.37
C ILE A 30 -17.69 4.56 23.61
N GLN A 31 -17.01 5.19 22.65
CA GLN A 31 -16.04 4.54 21.78
C GLN A 31 -14.65 5.14 21.98
N HIS A 32 -13.67 4.28 22.38
CA HIS A 32 -12.27 4.68 22.58
C HIS A 32 -11.33 4.17 21.49
N SER A 33 -11.84 3.44 20.49
CA SER A 33 -10.99 3.02 19.36
C SER A 33 -10.48 4.23 18.58
N ALA A 34 -9.20 4.22 18.26
CA ALA A 34 -8.59 5.26 17.44
C ALA A 34 -9.11 5.27 15.98
N HIS A 35 -9.75 4.18 15.54
CA HIS A 35 -10.18 3.97 14.16
C HIS A 35 -11.69 4.15 13.95
N ILE A 36 -12.47 4.38 15.03
CA ILE A 36 -13.92 4.40 14.98
C ILE A 36 -14.43 5.78 15.42
N ALA A 37 -15.29 6.38 14.63
CA ALA A 37 -15.95 7.64 15.00
C ALA A 37 -16.79 7.49 16.28
N PRO A 38 -17.04 8.59 17.04
CA PRO A 38 -17.72 8.52 18.32
C PRO A 38 -19.12 7.89 18.24
N GLY A 39 -19.49 7.22 19.31
CA GLY A 39 -20.84 6.69 19.55
C GLY A 39 -21.17 5.43 18.74
N ARG A 40 -22.37 4.94 18.95
CA ARG A 40 -22.91 3.76 18.25
C ARG A 40 -22.97 3.95 16.74
N ASP A 41 -23.37 5.14 16.30
CA ASP A 41 -23.54 5.44 14.88
C ASP A 41 -22.20 5.48 14.14
N GLY A 42 -21.11 5.89 14.81
CA GLY A 42 -19.76 5.82 14.27
C GLY A 42 -19.34 4.38 13.96
N LEU A 43 -19.54 3.48 14.93
CA LEU A 43 -19.28 2.05 14.75
C LEU A 43 -20.12 1.44 13.61
N PHE A 44 -21.42 1.71 13.61
CA PHE A 44 -22.32 1.14 12.60
C PHE A 44 -22.03 1.67 11.20
N SER A 45 -21.62 2.92 11.08
CA SER A 45 -21.20 3.52 9.80
C SER A 45 -19.93 2.87 9.28
N LEU A 46 -18.96 2.60 10.16
CA LEU A 46 -17.72 1.88 9.80
C LEU A 46 -18.06 0.50 9.23
N VAL A 47 -18.91 -0.27 9.92
CA VAL A 47 -19.26 -1.63 9.45
C VAL A 47 -20.07 -1.59 8.15
N ARG A 48 -20.95 -0.59 7.96
CA ARG A 48 -21.68 -0.43 6.69
C ARG A 48 -20.77 -0.12 5.51
N ALA A 49 -19.72 0.68 5.75
CA ALA A 49 -18.74 1.05 4.72
C ALA A 49 -17.75 -0.07 4.39
N ALA A 50 -17.56 -1.02 5.32
CA ALA A 50 -16.65 -2.14 5.12
C ALA A 50 -17.16 -3.12 4.04
N PRO A 51 -16.26 -3.84 3.32
CA PRO A 51 -16.62 -4.87 2.35
C PRO A 51 -17.58 -5.92 2.92
N ALA A 52 -18.35 -6.57 2.05
CA ALA A 52 -19.32 -7.62 2.45
C ALA A 52 -18.61 -8.86 3.03
N GLU A 53 -17.35 -9.01 2.70
CA GLU A 53 -16.43 -10.07 3.14
C GLU A 53 -15.95 -9.90 4.59
N LEU A 54 -16.16 -8.73 5.22
CA LEU A 54 -15.79 -8.50 6.61
C LEU A 54 -16.34 -9.62 7.51
N ARG A 55 -15.45 -10.24 8.28
CA ARG A 55 -15.76 -11.27 9.27
C ARG A 55 -15.02 -11.00 10.57
N TYR A 56 -15.68 -11.33 11.65
CA TYR A 56 -15.11 -11.34 13.00
C TYR A 56 -15.12 -12.77 13.56
N GLU A 57 -13.98 -13.18 14.08
CA GLU A 57 -13.81 -14.45 14.79
C GLU A 57 -13.33 -14.17 16.21
N ASN A 58 -13.71 -15.01 17.15
CA ASN A 58 -13.29 -14.91 18.55
C ASN A 58 -12.61 -16.17 19.01
N ALA A 59 -11.39 -16.08 19.53
CA ALA A 59 -10.65 -17.19 20.10
C ALA A 59 -10.86 -17.31 21.60
N VAL A 60 -10.84 -16.18 22.31
CA VAL A 60 -10.95 -16.15 23.78
C VAL A 60 -11.94 -15.04 24.18
N ALA A 61 -12.86 -15.38 25.08
CA ALA A 61 -13.75 -14.43 25.71
C ALA A 61 -13.80 -14.67 27.22
N VAL A 62 -13.42 -13.64 27.99
CA VAL A 62 -13.44 -13.66 29.46
C VAL A 62 -14.33 -12.57 29.95
N ALA A 63 -15.14 -12.83 30.98
CA ALA A 63 -16.02 -11.83 31.59
C ALA A 63 -15.75 -11.74 33.09
N ASP A 64 -15.65 -10.51 33.60
CA ASP A 64 -15.58 -10.20 35.01
C ASP A 64 -16.44 -8.95 35.31
N GLY A 65 -17.44 -9.10 36.18
CA GLY A 65 -18.35 -8.03 36.47
C GLY A 65 -19.06 -7.48 35.23
N GLU A 66 -18.90 -6.18 34.98
CA GLU A 66 -19.45 -5.47 33.82
C GLU A 66 -18.55 -5.60 32.59
N TYR A 67 -17.31 -6.10 32.70
CA TYR A 67 -16.34 -6.12 31.62
C TYR A 67 -16.29 -7.48 30.94
N VAL A 68 -16.12 -7.43 29.62
CA VAL A 68 -15.85 -8.60 28.77
C VAL A 68 -14.61 -8.29 27.92
N LEU A 69 -13.60 -9.14 28.06
CA LEU A 69 -12.39 -9.11 27.24
C LEU A 69 -12.53 -10.13 26.12
N LEU A 70 -12.24 -9.73 24.88
CA LEU A 70 -12.22 -10.59 23.71
C LEU A 70 -10.84 -10.59 23.08
N HIS A 71 -10.37 -11.76 22.67
CA HIS A 71 -9.29 -11.88 21.71
C HIS A 71 -9.89 -12.29 20.37
N GLY A 72 -9.93 -11.34 19.47
CA GLY A 72 -10.63 -11.42 18.21
C GLY A 72 -9.73 -11.29 16.99
N ARG A 73 -10.31 -11.59 15.84
CA ARG A 73 -9.70 -11.47 14.52
C ARG A 73 -10.69 -10.89 13.53
N PHE A 74 -10.31 -9.82 12.85
CA PHE A 74 -11.07 -9.25 11.73
C PHE A 74 -10.41 -9.60 10.41
N THR A 75 -11.19 -10.15 9.47
CA THR A 75 -10.77 -10.51 8.11
C THR A 75 -11.71 -9.90 7.09
N GLY A 76 -11.29 -9.78 5.82
CA GLY A 76 -12.17 -9.34 4.73
C GLY A 76 -12.57 -7.86 4.80
N ASP A 77 -11.86 -7.05 5.54
CA ASP A 77 -12.08 -5.60 5.70
C ASP A 77 -11.48 -4.75 4.56
N GLY A 78 -11.01 -5.40 3.48
CA GLY A 78 -10.35 -4.76 2.35
C GLY A 78 -8.84 -4.59 2.53
N ARG A 79 -8.29 -4.98 3.67
CA ARG A 79 -6.86 -4.93 3.98
C ARG A 79 -6.15 -6.22 3.55
N PRO A 80 -4.86 -6.15 3.23
CA PRO A 80 -4.10 -7.34 2.84
C PRO A 80 -3.86 -8.33 4.00
N ARG A 81 -4.00 -7.86 5.25
CA ARG A 81 -3.80 -8.64 6.47
C ARG A 81 -4.98 -8.53 7.39
N ALA A 82 -5.28 -9.61 8.08
CA ALA A 82 -6.24 -9.61 9.17
C ALA A 82 -5.74 -8.73 10.33
N TRP A 83 -6.66 -8.17 11.09
CA TRP A 83 -6.38 -7.56 12.37
C TRP A 83 -6.63 -8.54 13.50
N ILE A 84 -5.63 -8.66 14.38
CA ILE A 84 -5.80 -9.26 15.69
C ILE A 84 -6.23 -8.14 16.64
N ALA A 85 -7.31 -8.37 17.35
CA ALA A 85 -7.94 -7.40 18.26
C ALA A 85 -7.90 -7.91 19.70
N ALA A 86 -7.54 -7.04 20.62
CA ALA A 86 -7.88 -7.18 22.03
C ALA A 86 -8.94 -6.12 22.33
N ASP A 87 -10.20 -6.58 22.44
CA ASP A 87 -11.34 -5.73 22.72
C ASP A 87 -11.72 -5.82 24.20
N ILE A 88 -12.01 -4.67 24.82
CA ILE A 88 -12.61 -4.58 26.16
C ILE A 88 -13.97 -3.91 26.00
N VAL A 89 -15.00 -4.60 26.43
CA VAL A 89 -16.38 -4.10 26.36
C VAL A 89 -16.97 -4.00 27.76
N ARG A 90 -17.45 -2.84 28.13
CA ARG A 90 -18.24 -2.67 29.36
C ARG A 90 -19.73 -2.81 29.04
N VAL A 91 -20.40 -3.67 29.80
CA VAL A 91 -21.82 -3.93 29.70
C VAL A 91 -22.51 -3.24 30.88
N ALA A 92 -23.50 -2.39 30.60
CA ALA A 92 -24.32 -1.74 31.61
C ALA A 92 -25.81 -1.84 31.21
N ASN A 93 -26.67 -2.15 32.17
CA ASN A 93 -28.11 -2.29 31.94
C ASN A 93 -28.49 -3.25 30.81
N GLY A 94 -27.70 -4.33 30.62
CA GLY A 94 -27.96 -5.35 29.60
C GLY A 94 -27.58 -4.95 28.16
N VAL A 95 -26.85 -3.86 27.97
CA VAL A 95 -26.34 -3.42 26.65
C VAL A 95 -24.86 -3.08 26.71
N LEU A 96 -24.17 -3.10 25.56
CA LEU A 96 -22.81 -2.67 25.41
C LEU A 96 -22.77 -1.13 25.55
N ALA A 97 -22.07 -0.64 26.56
CA ALA A 97 -22.07 0.77 26.93
C ALA A 97 -20.75 1.48 26.54
N GLU A 98 -19.66 0.75 26.51
CA GLU A 98 -18.33 1.36 26.29
C GLU A 98 -17.35 0.31 25.75
N HIS A 99 -16.36 0.77 24.95
CA HIS A 99 -15.44 -0.11 24.26
C HIS A 99 -14.06 0.52 24.10
N TRP A 100 -13.05 -0.29 24.33
CA TRP A 100 -11.63 -0.03 24.00
C TRP A 100 -11.11 -1.16 23.15
N ASP A 101 -10.16 -0.87 22.26
CA ASP A 101 -9.46 -1.87 21.50
C ASP A 101 -7.97 -1.57 21.35
N VAL A 102 -7.22 -2.62 21.07
CA VAL A 102 -5.87 -2.55 20.51
C VAL A 102 -5.86 -3.47 19.30
N LEU A 103 -5.47 -2.93 18.16
CA LEU A 103 -5.42 -3.64 16.89
C LEU A 103 -3.98 -3.81 16.42
N GLN A 104 -3.65 -4.98 15.92
CA GLN A 104 -2.36 -5.30 15.33
C GLN A 104 -2.55 -6.13 14.07
N ASP A 105 -1.78 -5.84 13.01
CA ASP A 105 -1.74 -6.68 11.82
C ASP A 105 -1.26 -8.10 12.20
N GLU A 106 -1.95 -9.12 11.70
CA GLU A 106 -1.60 -10.51 11.97
C GLU A 106 -0.26 -10.84 11.31
N ALA A 107 0.69 -11.31 12.11
CA ALA A 107 1.99 -11.74 11.63
C ALA A 107 1.91 -13.02 10.81
N THR A 108 2.66 -13.08 9.72
CA THR A 108 2.87 -14.33 8.98
C THR A 108 3.76 -15.30 9.79
N ARG A 109 3.90 -16.53 9.31
CA ARG A 109 4.81 -17.51 9.93
C ARG A 109 6.25 -17.02 9.95
N GLU A 110 6.69 -16.36 8.90
CA GLU A 110 8.05 -15.84 8.73
C GLU A 110 8.32 -14.63 9.64
N GLU A 111 7.30 -13.83 9.91
CA GLU A 111 7.38 -12.65 10.78
C GLU A 111 7.26 -12.99 12.26
N SER A 112 6.63 -14.13 12.58
CA SER A 112 6.44 -14.57 13.97
C SER A 112 7.75 -15.04 14.59
N LYS A 113 8.36 -14.21 15.43
CA LYS A 113 9.61 -14.52 16.13
C LYS A 113 9.47 -15.71 17.09
N SER A 114 8.27 -15.94 17.63
CA SER A 114 7.97 -17.09 18.49
C SER A 114 7.71 -18.37 17.72
N GLY A 115 7.49 -18.29 16.41
CA GLY A 115 7.05 -19.40 15.57
C GLY A 115 5.60 -19.83 15.83
N LEU A 116 4.83 -19.06 16.62
CA LEU A 116 3.43 -19.35 16.96
C LEU A 116 2.49 -18.32 16.31
N PRO A 117 1.26 -18.71 15.94
CA PRO A 117 0.26 -17.81 15.40
C PRO A 117 -0.26 -16.84 16.47
N MET A 118 -0.69 -15.67 16.05
CA MET A 118 -1.31 -14.67 16.95
C MET A 118 -2.76 -15.02 17.29
N PHE A 119 -3.42 -15.84 16.45
CA PHE A 119 -4.82 -16.22 16.62
C PHE A 119 -5.01 -17.74 16.37
N GLY A 120 -5.69 -18.42 17.29
CA GLY A 120 -5.91 -19.87 17.19
C GLY A 120 -4.62 -20.68 17.30
N ASP A 121 -4.60 -21.84 16.64
CA ASP A 121 -3.50 -22.83 16.66
C ASP A 121 -2.76 -22.94 15.33
N ARG A 122 -3.18 -22.17 14.33
CA ARG A 122 -2.61 -22.19 12.96
C ARG A 122 -2.37 -20.77 12.47
N PHE A 123 -1.28 -20.61 11.75
CA PHE A 123 -1.11 -19.40 10.95
C PHE A 123 -2.25 -19.33 9.93
N PRO A 124 -2.72 -18.07 9.60
CA PRO A 124 -3.66 -17.92 8.51
C PRO A 124 -3.11 -18.68 7.30
N ALA A 125 -3.98 -19.44 6.62
CA ALA A 125 -3.65 -19.88 5.28
C ALA A 125 -3.27 -18.61 4.53
N ALA A 126 -2.08 -18.60 3.92
CA ALA A 126 -1.66 -17.47 3.11
C ALA A 126 -2.86 -17.06 2.27
N SER A 127 -3.40 -15.89 2.55
CA SER A 127 -4.63 -15.42 1.90
C SER A 127 -4.37 -15.54 0.41
N ALA A 128 -5.23 -16.19 -0.35
CA ALA A 128 -5.12 -16.25 -1.81
C ALA A 128 -5.16 -14.83 -2.45
N THR A 129 -5.53 -13.82 -1.66
CA THR A 129 -5.39 -12.37 -1.95
C THR A 129 -4.06 -11.80 -1.46
N ALA A 130 -3.29 -12.51 -0.62
CA ALA A 130 -1.91 -12.16 -0.26
C ALA A 130 -0.90 -13.10 -0.95
N ALA A 131 -1.36 -14.08 -1.69
CA ALA A 131 -0.68 -14.61 -2.85
C ALA A 131 -0.94 -13.71 -4.08
N GLN A 132 -0.84 -12.40 -3.94
CA GLN A 132 -0.14 -11.65 -4.96
C GLN A 132 1.22 -12.35 -5.00
N SER A 133 1.41 -13.17 -6.04
CA SER A 133 2.66 -13.82 -6.35
C SER A 133 3.74 -12.82 -5.96
N GLN A 134 4.60 -13.21 -5.00
CA GLN A 134 5.73 -12.35 -4.64
C GLN A 134 6.36 -11.99 -5.96
N LEU A 135 6.28 -10.70 -6.31
CA LEU A 135 6.72 -10.22 -7.60
C LEU A 135 8.20 -10.63 -7.70
N THR A 136 8.49 -11.66 -8.48
CA THR A 136 9.87 -12.12 -8.60
C THR A 136 10.69 -11.00 -9.25
N VAL A 137 11.96 -10.93 -8.93
CA VAL A 137 12.88 -9.96 -9.55
C VAL A 137 12.83 -10.07 -11.09
N GLU A 138 12.65 -11.27 -11.63
CA GLU A 138 12.54 -11.46 -13.08
C GLU A 138 11.23 -10.90 -13.65
N ALA A 139 10.10 -11.11 -12.98
CA ALA A 139 8.83 -10.49 -13.34
C ALA A 139 8.90 -8.96 -13.22
N ALA A 140 9.53 -8.45 -12.14
CA ALA A 140 9.75 -7.03 -11.94
C ALA A 140 10.56 -6.39 -13.08
N LYS A 141 11.64 -7.04 -13.53
CA LYS A 141 12.42 -6.61 -14.70
C LYS A 141 11.55 -6.50 -15.97
N GLY A 142 10.69 -7.48 -16.20
CA GLY A 142 9.75 -7.46 -17.32
C GLY A 142 8.78 -6.28 -17.26
N ILE A 143 8.28 -5.94 -16.07
CA ILE A 143 7.32 -4.85 -15.86
C ILE A 143 7.99 -3.48 -16.02
N VAL A 144 9.16 -3.25 -15.41
CA VAL A 144 9.84 -1.95 -15.47
C VAL A 144 10.66 -1.78 -16.75
N GLY A 145 11.03 -2.88 -17.42
CA GLY A 145 11.91 -2.87 -18.59
C GLY A 145 11.52 -1.86 -19.66
N PRO A 146 10.26 -1.77 -20.11
CA PRO A 146 9.83 -0.80 -21.10
C PRO A 146 9.99 0.67 -20.65
N VAL A 147 9.93 0.98 -19.34
CA VAL A 147 10.17 2.34 -18.83
C VAL A 147 11.64 2.70 -19.01
N TYR A 148 12.57 1.80 -18.62
CA TYR A 148 14.00 2.02 -18.81
C TYR A 148 14.41 1.99 -20.28
N ASP A 149 13.73 1.19 -21.10
CA ASP A 149 13.92 1.24 -22.55
C ASP A 149 13.47 2.59 -23.13
N ALA A 150 12.36 3.15 -22.67
CA ALA A 150 11.89 4.47 -23.07
C ALA A 150 12.85 5.61 -22.69
N LEU A 151 13.62 5.46 -21.59
CA LEU A 151 14.65 6.41 -21.14
C LEU A 151 15.95 6.30 -21.93
N ASN A 152 16.19 5.19 -22.64
CA ASN A 152 17.41 4.96 -23.43
C ASN A 152 17.25 5.52 -24.83
N GLN A 153 17.92 6.65 -25.13
CA GLN A 153 17.87 7.35 -26.43
C GLN A 153 16.40 7.61 -26.89
N PRO A 154 15.61 8.35 -26.08
CA PRO A 154 14.17 8.51 -26.30
C PRO A 154 13.78 9.02 -27.70
N GLN A 155 14.65 9.79 -28.34
CA GLN A 155 14.44 10.33 -29.69
C GLN A 155 14.34 9.26 -30.77
N ARG A 156 14.83 8.05 -30.52
CA ARG A 156 14.87 6.93 -31.46
C ARG A 156 13.75 5.92 -31.27
N LYS A 157 12.83 6.18 -30.32
CA LYS A 157 11.83 5.21 -29.85
C LYS A 157 10.44 5.78 -29.81
N ASP A 158 9.46 4.92 -29.86
CA ASP A 158 8.08 5.24 -29.52
C ASP A 158 7.92 5.18 -28.01
N VAL A 159 8.30 6.28 -27.35
CA VAL A 159 8.24 6.42 -25.88
C VAL A 159 6.82 6.23 -25.37
N ALA A 160 5.82 6.74 -26.07
CA ALA A 160 4.41 6.62 -25.65
C ALA A 160 3.95 5.16 -25.65
N ALA A 161 4.31 4.40 -26.69
CA ALA A 161 3.99 2.98 -26.79
C ALA A 161 4.68 2.17 -25.68
N LEU A 162 5.98 2.43 -25.39
CA LEU A 162 6.71 1.76 -24.32
C LEU A 162 6.10 2.04 -22.93
N LEU A 163 5.75 3.30 -22.66
CA LEU A 163 5.06 3.64 -21.42
C LEU A 163 3.65 3.04 -21.34
N ALA A 164 2.91 2.94 -22.45
CA ALA A 164 1.60 2.29 -22.47
C ALA A 164 1.69 0.77 -22.25
N GLN A 165 2.80 0.15 -22.62
CA GLN A 165 3.07 -1.25 -22.31
C GLN A 165 3.29 -1.46 -20.82
N ALA A 166 4.12 -0.61 -20.17
CA ALA A 166 4.50 -0.76 -18.77
C ALA A 166 3.49 -0.21 -17.77
N CYS A 167 2.77 0.86 -18.11
CA CYS A 167 2.00 1.67 -17.17
C CYS A 167 0.49 1.60 -17.42
N HIS A 168 -0.27 1.68 -16.34
CA HIS A 168 -1.72 1.87 -16.42
C HIS A 168 -2.10 3.20 -17.07
N PRO A 169 -3.31 3.33 -17.65
CA PRO A 169 -3.78 4.61 -18.21
C PRO A 169 -3.83 5.75 -17.20
N ASP A 170 -4.10 5.44 -15.92
CA ASP A 170 -4.16 6.36 -14.80
C ASP A 170 -2.86 6.45 -13.99
N TYR A 171 -1.74 6.02 -14.58
CA TYR A 171 -0.40 6.06 -13.98
C TYR A 171 0.00 7.47 -13.55
N LYS A 172 0.69 7.55 -12.42
CA LYS A 172 1.23 8.79 -11.85
C LYS A 172 2.71 8.65 -11.55
N SER A 173 3.52 9.57 -12.09
CA SER A 173 4.95 9.68 -11.83
C SER A 173 5.21 10.87 -10.91
N TYR A 174 5.69 10.60 -9.70
CA TYR A 174 5.91 11.60 -8.66
C TYR A 174 7.40 11.98 -8.59
N SER A 175 7.70 13.27 -8.78
CA SER A 175 9.02 13.86 -8.51
C SER A 175 9.10 14.54 -7.13
N THR A 176 7.94 14.84 -6.53
CA THR A 176 7.77 15.30 -5.14
C THR A 176 6.64 14.49 -4.48
N ASN A 177 6.36 14.73 -3.20
CA ASN A 177 5.23 14.06 -2.54
C ASN A 177 3.85 14.52 -3.05
N GLU A 178 3.76 15.64 -3.74
CA GLU A 178 2.51 16.31 -4.10
C GLU A 178 2.33 16.44 -5.61
N GLU A 179 3.41 16.70 -6.35
CA GLU A 179 3.40 16.91 -7.79
C GLU A 179 3.64 15.60 -8.56
N TRP A 180 2.85 15.38 -9.58
CA TRP A 180 2.94 14.19 -10.43
C TRP A 180 2.63 14.50 -11.89
N LEU A 181 3.17 13.67 -12.76
CA LEU A 181 2.90 13.68 -14.19
C LEU A 181 2.03 12.48 -14.57
N THR A 182 1.14 12.69 -15.53
CA THR A 182 0.48 11.58 -16.22
C THR A 182 1.47 10.81 -17.08
N ARG A 183 1.08 9.61 -17.52
CA ARG A 183 1.87 8.80 -18.45
C ARG A 183 2.24 9.57 -19.72
N ASP A 184 1.30 10.34 -20.29
CA ASP A 184 1.52 11.06 -21.54
C ASP A 184 2.44 12.28 -21.32
N GLN A 185 2.27 13.01 -20.23
CA GLN A 185 3.20 14.09 -19.82
C GLN A 185 4.62 13.57 -19.58
N LEU A 186 4.74 12.39 -18.96
CA LEU A 186 6.04 11.75 -18.76
C LEU A 186 6.72 11.38 -20.09
N ALA A 187 5.93 10.92 -21.08
CA ALA A 187 6.45 10.64 -22.41
C ALA A 187 7.04 11.90 -23.08
N ASP A 188 6.37 13.05 -22.91
CA ASP A 188 6.88 14.33 -23.44
C ASP A 188 8.17 14.76 -22.71
N VAL A 189 8.23 14.59 -21.38
CA VAL A 189 9.46 14.86 -20.61
C VAL A 189 10.61 14.00 -21.09
N PHE A 190 10.41 12.69 -21.30
CA PHE A 190 11.47 11.79 -21.81
C PHE A 190 11.96 12.21 -23.21
N LYS A 191 11.04 12.61 -24.10
CA LYS A 191 11.42 13.11 -25.42
C LYS A 191 12.23 14.41 -25.34
N GLN A 192 11.82 15.35 -24.46
CA GLN A 192 12.56 16.60 -24.26
C GLN A 192 13.97 16.35 -23.70
N LEU A 193 14.05 15.44 -22.70
CA LEU A 193 15.34 15.05 -22.14
C LEU A 193 16.26 14.42 -23.19
N GLY A 194 15.72 13.53 -24.03
CA GLY A 194 16.46 12.93 -25.14
C GLY A 194 16.87 13.91 -26.24
N ALA A 195 16.11 15.00 -26.46
CA ALA A 195 16.54 16.07 -27.36
C ALA A 195 17.76 16.83 -26.82
N SER A 196 17.79 17.07 -25.51
CA SER A 196 18.92 17.74 -24.84
C SER A 196 20.10 16.80 -24.59
N ILE A 197 19.88 15.48 -24.49
CA ILE A 197 20.90 14.45 -24.22
C ILE A 197 20.69 13.27 -25.17
N PRO A 198 21.16 13.36 -26.43
CA PRO A 198 20.86 12.35 -27.44
C PRO A 198 21.48 10.96 -27.18
N ASP A 199 22.53 10.89 -26.39
CA ASP A 199 23.22 9.67 -25.95
C ASP A 199 22.80 9.22 -24.57
N LEU A 200 21.66 9.72 -24.04
CA LEU A 200 21.14 9.34 -22.74
C LEU A 200 21.01 7.82 -22.63
N SER A 201 21.66 7.27 -21.62
CA SER A 201 21.63 5.84 -21.32
C SER A 201 21.28 5.63 -19.85
N TRP A 202 20.31 4.77 -19.60
CA TRP A 202 19.84 4.44 -18.28
C TRP A 202 19.98 2.95 -18.02
N THR A 203 20.73 2.58 -17.00
CA THR A 203 21.06 1.19 -16.67
C THR A 203 20.50 0.82 -15.30
N ILE A 204 19.74 -0.26 -15.22
CA ILE A 204 19.34 -0.85 -13.95
C ILE A 204 20.56 -1.51 -13.31
N LYS A 205 20.90 -1.12 -12.09
CA LYS A 205 21.98 -1.70 -11.29
C LYS A 205 21.47 -2.77 -10.35
N ASP A 206 20.39 -2.47 -9.64
CA ASP A 206 19.76 -3.39 -8.71
C ASP A 206 18.24 -3.26 -8.79
N ILE A 207 17.57 -4.36 -8.48
CA ILE A 207 16.12 -4.45 -8.38
C ILE A 207 15.74 -5.24 -7.13
N TRP A 208 14.83 -4.70 -6.35
CA TRP A 208 14.23 -5.37 -5.19
C TRP A 208 12.73 -5.34 -5.30
N THR A 209 12.08 -6.35 -4.73
CA THR A 209 10.62 -6.46 -4.70
C THR A 209 10.12 -6.67 -3.27
N SER A 210 8.99 -6.06 -2.94
CA SER A 210 8.31 -6.26 -1.67
C SER A 210 6.81 -6.04 -1.85
N GLY A 211 6.02 -7.10 -1.77
CA GLY A 211 4.59 -7.05 -2.04
C GLY A 211 4.31 -6.53 -3.46
N ASP A 212 3.57 -5.44 -3.57
CA ASP A 212 3.25 -4.73 -4.82
C ASP A 212 4.29 -3.68 -5.22
N ARG A 213 5.45 -3.64 -4.55
CA ARG A 213 6.48 -2.63 -4.78
C ARG A 213 7.67 -3.21 -5.53
N ILE A 214 8.17 -2.41 -6.49
CA ILE A 214 9.47 -2.61 -7.12
C ILE A 214 10.33 -1.42 -6.77
N VAL A 215 11.52 -1.66 -6.23
CA VAL A 215 12.54 -0.63 -6.01
C VAL A 215 13.67 -0.86 -6.97
N VAL A 216 14.05 0.16 -7.70
CA VAL A 216 15.16 0.09 -8.66
C VAL A 216 16.22 1.13 -8.30
N ARG A 217 17.47 0.70 -8.23
CA ARG A 217 18.62 1.59 -8.27
C ARG A 217 19.16 1.61 -9.70
N GLY A 218 19.10 2.79 -10.30
CA GLY A 218 19.55 3.05 -11.65
C GLY A 218 20.81 3.90 -11.72
N GLU A 219 21.45 3.89 -12.88
CA GLU A 219 22.52 4.80 -13.24
C GLU A 219 22.19 5.41 -14.60
N ALA A 220 22.17 6.74 -14.66
CA ALA A 220 22.03 7.49 -15.91
C ALA A 220 23.38 8.09 -16.33
N THR A 221 23.66 8.05 -17.63
CA THR A 221 24.82 8.68 -18.25
C THR A 221 24.38 9.42 -19.51
N GLY A 222 25.09 10.48 -19.86
CA GLY A 222 24.84 11.20 -21.11
C GLY A 222 25.69 12.44 -21.24
N THR A 223 25.73 12.99 -22.46
CA THR A 223 26.47 14.19 -22.82
C THR A 223 25.49 15.22 -23.36
N PRO A 224 25.10 16.23 -22.55
CA PRO A 224 24.19 17.28 -23.00
C PRO A 224 24.70 18.02 -24.22
N VAL A 225 23.81 18.22 -25.18
CA VAL A 225 24.04 19.10 -26.37
C VAL A 225 23.13 20.31 -26.32
N GLY A 226 22.09 20.29 -25.47
CA GLY A 226 21.19 21.38 -25.14
C GLY A 226 21.26 21.74 -23.66
N GLU A 227 20.55 22.78 -23.29
CA GLU A 227 20.42 23.21 -21.90
C GLU A 227 19.66 22.15 -21.08
N VAL A 228 20.18 21.78 -19.91
CA VAL A 228 19.56 20.83 -18.97
C VAL A 228 19.65 21.41 -17.57
N PHE A 229 18.50 21.58 -16.89
CA PHE A 229 18.41 22.16 -15.54
C PHE A 229 19.22 23.47 -15.39
N ASP A 230 19.03 24.43 -16.30
CA ASP A 230 19.72 25.71 -16.35
C ASP A 230 21.24 25.62 -16.53
N ALA A 231 21.77 24.45 -16.88
CA ALA A 231 23.18 24.25 -17.22
C ALA A 231 23.37 24.22 -18.74
N ARG A 232 24.26 25.08 -19.25
CA ARG A 232 24.63 25.08 -20.67
C ARG A 232 25.53 23.90 -21.00
N PRO A 233 25.43 23.33 -22.22
CA PRO A 233 26.24 22.20 -22.62
C PRO A 233 27.71 22.63 -22.69
N THR A 234 28.60 21.81 -22.14
CA THR A 234 30.08 22.01 -22.16
C THR A 234 30.81 20.93 -22.94
N GLY A 235 30.08 19.94 -23.49
CA GLY A 235 30.66 18.76 -24.14
C GLY A 235 31.13 17.71 -23.13
N ARG A 236 30.94 17.90 -21.83
CA ARG A 236 31.28 16.93 -20.80
C ARG A 236 30.08 16.00 -20.54
N SER A 237 30.40 14.75 -20.26
CA SER A 237 29.41 13.74 -19.88
C SER A 237 29.21 13.73 -18.38
N PHE A 238 28.03 13.29 -17.95
CA PHE A 238 27.73 13.01 -16.56
C PHE A 238 27.47 11.52 -16.32
N LYS A 239 27.58 11.13 -15.06
CA LYS A 239 27.09 9.87 -14.51
C LYS A 239 26.37 10.16 -13.21
N THR A 240 25.12 9.71 -13.08
CA THR A 240 24.32 9.97 -11.88
C THR A 240 23.53 8.74 -11.44
N MET A 241 23.22 8.68 -10.16
CA MET A 241 22.39 7.63 -9.57
C MET A 241 20.93 8.07 -9.53
N ALA A 242 20.04 7.10 -9.74
CA ALA A 242 18.60 7.24 -9.55
C ALA A 242 18.07 6.15 -8.62
N LEU A 243 17.00 6.47 -7.91
CA LEU A 243 16.18 5.54 -7.13
C LEU A 243 14.73 5.72 -7.54
N ASP A 244 14.11 4.63 -7.95
CA ASP A 244 12.71 4.57 -8.34
C ASP A 244 11.97 3.59 -7.43
N VAL A 245 10.79 3.98 -6.94
CA VAL A 245 9.88 3.13 -6.17
C VAL A 245 8.57 3.04 -6.93
N PHE A 246 8.35 1.92 -7.59
CA PHE A 246 7.13 1.66 -8.35
C PHE A 246 6.09 0.92 -7.50
N THR A 247 4.81 1.22 -7.76
CA THR A 247 3.67 0.41 -7.31
C THR A 247 3.12 -0.36 -8.50
N VAL A 248 2.93 -1.65 -8.34
CA VAL A 248 2.34 -2.54 -9.35
C VAL A 248 0.87 -2.79 -9.04
N ARG A 249 0.04 -2.78 -10.06
CA ARG A 249 -1.37 -3.19 -9.99
C ARG A 249 -1.64 -4.15 -11.17
N GLY A 250 -1.92 -5.40 -10.84
CA GLY A 250 -1.96 -6.46 -11.86
C GLY A 250 -0.58 -6.69 -12.48
N ASP A 251 -0.47 -6.52 -13.77
CA ASP A 251 0.76 -6.70 -14.57
C ASP A 251 1.42 -5.39 -15.00
N LYS A 252 0.94 -4.23 -14.50
CA LYS A 252 1.39 -2.90 -14.89
C LYS A 252 1.69 -2.00 -13.70
N LEU A 253 2.48 -0.96 -13.96
CA LEU A 253 2.81 0.10 -13.02
C LEU A 253 1.61 1.03 -12.82
N ALA A 254 1.23 1.28 -11.56
CA ALA A 254 0.18 2.21 -11.19
C ALA A 254 0.75 3.59 -10.80
N SER A 255 1.93 3.61 -10.20
CA SER A 255 2.64 4.85 -9.85
C SER A 255 4.14 4.62 -9.70
N ALA A 256 4.91 5.70 -9.73
CA ALA A 256 6.30 5.75 -9.33
C ALA A 256 6.58 6.98 -8.47
N TYR A 257 7.47 6.84 -7.50
CA TYR A 257 8.23 7.91 -6.87
C TYR A 257 9.67 7.78 -7.31
N HIS A 258 10.29 8.86 -7.77
CA HIS A 258 11.64 8.80 -8.28
C HIS A 258 12.48 9.99 -7.82
N VAL A 259 13.76 9.73 -7.61
CA VAL A 259 14.76 10.74 -7.25
C VAL A 259 16.06 10.45 -8.00
N GLU A 260 16.57 11.46 -8.68
CA GLU A 260 17.88 11.43 -9.35
C GLU A 260 18.81 12.48 -8.75
N ASN A 261 20.08 12.15 -8.64
CA ASN A 261 21.08 13.12 -8.20
C ASN A 261 21.50 14.06 -9.35
N TRP A 262 20.54 14.83 -9.87
CA TRP A 262 20.81 15.80 -10.94
C TRP A 262 21.78 16.88 -10.52
N MET A 263 21.79 17.28 -9.24
CA MET A 263 22.77 18.25 -8.75
C MET A 263 24.20 17.74 -8.95
N GLY A 264 24.47 16.49 -8.61
CA GLY A 264 25.76 15.85 -8.83
C GLY A 264 26.10 15.68 -10.31
N ALA A 265 25.12 15.41 -11.17
CA ALA A 265 25.29 15.38 -12.61
C ALA A 265 25.69 16.74 -13.17
N MET A 266 24.98 17.81 -12.75
CA MET A 266 25.26 19.19 -13.22
C MET A 266 26.64 19.68 -12.80
N GLN A 267 27.17 19.25 -11.65
CA GLN A 267 28.54 19.59 -11.25
C GLN A 267 29.62 18.96 -12.17
N GLN A 268 29.34 17.82 -12.78
CA GLN A 268 30.26 17.13 -13.68
C GLN A 268 30.36 17.78 -15.07
N ILE A 269 29.29 18.47 -15.50
CA ILE A 269 29.19 19.09 -16.82
C ILE A 269 29.44 20.60 -16.81
N ARG A 270 29.73 21.18 -15.67
CA ARG A 270 30.12 22.62 -15.50
C ARG A 270 31.60 22.86 -15.82
#